data_385cf9a6b819d878532f3a1cc0acd798
#
_entry.id   385cf9a6b819d878532f3a1cc0acd798
#
_cell.length_a   1.000
_cell.length_b   1.000
_cell.length_c   1.000
_cell.angle_alpha   90.00
_cell.angle_beta   90.00
_cell.angle_gamma   90.00
#
_symmetry.space_group_name_H-M   'P 1'
#
loop_
_entity.id
_entity.type
_entity.pdbx_description
1 polymer ?
#
loop_
_entity_poly.entity_id
_entity_poly.type
_entity_poly.pdbx_seq_one_letter_code
_entity_poly.pdbx_strand_id
1 'polypeptide(L)'
;MTSAMPPSTKSKVLIVDDDHYTRTLLDRLIGKSADVRLAADGAEARKLFTAEDFNLVLMDQRLPADNGIELLREFRARRPRLVSILMTGYADVREAVAAVREGVFDYLNKPFEDLETLEAVIGKALELDRAYREIDDLRARLGDGTPAVIGRSPAMEQMLGQVRQVAGLDTTVLLEGESGTGKDVVAKLIHAWSPRAAKPFMEVNCGALPESLLESLLFGYEKGAFTGASVASAGYFEKANGGNLFLDEIADMSPKLQSNLLRVLQDHQCMRIGSTQPRQADFRLICATNRALAGEVKAGRFREDLFYRINVVAVRLPPLRERAGDVILLATHFLEHFNAKFGKSCGPLTPAAVRMLEAAQWPGNVRELQHCIERAVALHPGGPIDTMHLCPGDVPPAVGAAQSETTSGPAAYEEARALFERDYLKCILDAAGGNVSEAARLSGIPRQNLYVRMKRWGVVTDQ
;
A
#
# COMPACT_ATOMS: atom_id res chain seq x y z
N MET A 1 -33.30 2.74 14.10
CA MET A 1 -33.50 3.27 12.75
C MET A 1 -32.39 2.69 11.88
N THR A 2 -32.73 1.68 11.12
CA THR A 2 -31.86 0.99 10.16
C THR A 2 -31.53 1.92 9.02
N SER A 3 -30.30 2.46 9.01
CA SER A 3 -29.78 3.21 7.88
C SER A 3 -29.53 2.21 6.74
N ALA A 4 -30.39 2.25 5.73
CA ALA A 4 -30.20 1.52 4.50
C ALA A 4 -28.91 1.99 3.84
N MET A 5 -27.99 1.06 3.56
CA MET A 5 -26.87 1.31 2.65
C MET A 5 -27.43 1.85 1.32
N PRO A 6 -26.82 2.90 0.74
CA PRO A 6 -27.21 3.32 -0.61
C PRO A 6 -26.98 2.16 -1.57
N PRO A 7 -27.85 1.96 -2.56
CA PRO A 7 -27.69 0.88 -3.53
C PRO A 7 -26.35 1.04 -4.24
N SER A 8 -25.55 -0.01 -4.26
CA SER A 8 -24.32 -0.04 -5.06
C SER A 8 -24.73 0.17 -6.51
N THR A 9 -24.48 1.33 -7.05
CA THR A 9 -24.73 1.62 -8.46
C THR A 9 -23.87 0.67 -9.27
N LYS A 10 -24.50 -0.22 -10.06
CA LYS A 10 -23.80 -1.14 -10.96
C LYS A 10 -22.88 -0.34 -11.87
N SER A 11 -21.68 -0.88 -12.17
CA SER A 11 -20.78 -0.28 -13.16
C SER A 11 -21.48 -0.15 -14.50
N LYS A 12 -21.35 0.98 -15.19
CA LYS A 12 -21.87 1.18 -16.54
C LYS A 12 -20.80 0.79 -17.56
N VAL A 13 -21.14 -0.11 -18.45
CA VAL A 13 -20.24 -0.66 -19.47
C VAL A 13 -20.76 -0.31 -20.85
N LEU A 14 -19.89 0.26 -21.70
CA LEU A 14 -20.17 0.49 -23.11
C LEU A 14 -19.47 -0.60 -23.95
N ILE A 15 -20.24 -1.30 -24.76
CA ILE A 15 -19.73 -2.30 -25.70
C ILE A 15 -19.91 -1.74 -27.12
N VAL A 16 -18.81 -1.60 -27.84
CA VAL A 16 -18.77 -1.05 -29.19
C VAL A 16 -18.23 -2.10 -30.15
N ASP A 17 -19.05 -2.59 -31.03
CA ASP A 17 -18.73 -3.66 -31.97
C ASP A 17 -19.75 -3.63 -33.11
N ASP A 18 -19.37 -3.84 -34.38
CA ASP A 18 -20.31 -3.89 -35.49
C ASP A 18 -21.01 -5.25 -35.62
N ASP A 19 -20.41 -6.33 -35.07
CA ASP A 19 -21.03 -7.65 -35.04
C ASP A 19 -22.10 -7.76 -33.95
N HIS A 20 -23.33 -8.00 -34.35
CA HIS A 20 -24.48 -8.18 -33.44
C HIS A 20 -24.32 -9.38 -32.49
N TYR A 21 -23.69 -10.47 -32.98
CA TYR A 21 -23.49 -11.66 -32.16
C TYR A 21 -22.54 -11.38 -30.99
N THR A 22 -21.43 -10.73 -31.27
CA THR A 22 -20.44 -10.30 -30.27
C THR A 22 -21.09 -9.40 -29.21
N ARG A 23 -21.86 -8.39 -29.63
CA ARG A 23 -22.57 -7.51 -28.69
C ARG A 23 -23.53 -8.28 -27.79
N THR A 24 -24.32 -9.22 -28.37
CA THR A 24 -25.29 -10.01 -27.59
C THR A 24 -24.61 -10.97 -26.62
N LEU A 25 -23.50 -11.59 -27.00
CA LEU A 25 -22.71 -12.47 -26.15
C LEU A 25 -22.18 -11.71 -24.93
N LEU A 26 -21.52 -10.58 -25.16
CA LEU A 26 -20.94 -9.75 -24.11
C LEU A 26 -22.01 -9.14 -23.19
N ASP A 27 -23.14 -8.72 -23.75
CA ASP A 27 -24.27 -8.23 -22.95
C ASP A 27 -24.80 -9.31 -21.99
N ARG A 28 -24.96 -10.55 -22.45
CA ARG A 28 -25.39 -11.68 -21.60
C ARG A 28 -24.37 -12.02 -20.52
N LEU A 29 -23.09 -11.91 -20.81
CA LEU A 29 -22.00 -12.19 -19.90
C LEU A 29 -21.92 -11.13 -18.78
N ILE A 30 -21.93 -9.86 -19.16
CA ILE A 30 -21.67 -8.71 -18.30
C ILE A 30 -22.94 -8.18 -17.63
N GLY A 31 -24.10 -8.27 -18.29
CA GLY A 31 -25.35 -7.65 -17.84
C GLY A 31 -25.88 -8.16 -16.49
N LYS A 32 -25.35 -9.30 -15.99
CA LYS A 32 -25.63 -9.77 -14.64
C LYS A 32 -24.96 -8.90 -13.58
N SER A 33 -23.76 -8.38 -13.86
CA SER A 33 -22.86 -7.66 -12.93
C SER A 33 -22.79 -6.15 -13.17
N ALA A 34 -23.14 -5.67 -14.38
CA ALA A 34 -23.06 -4.28 -14.78
C ALA A 34 -24.29 -3.80 -15.60
N ASP A 35 -24.44 -2.50 -15.76
CA ASP A 35 -25.42 -1.86 -16.64
C ASP A 35 -24.78 -1.64 -18.02
N VAL A 36 -25.24 -2.36 -19.04
CA VAL A 36 -24.59 -2.40 -20.35
C VAL A 36 -25.31 -1.48 -21.35
N ARG A 37 -24.54 -0.75 -22.14
CA ARG A 37 -25.00 -0.05 -23.33
C ARG A 37 -24.24 -0.58 -24.55
N LEU A 38 -24.95 -0.73 -25.64
CA LEU A 38 -24.45 -1.30 -26.88
C LEU A 38 -24.37 -0.20 -27.93
N ALA A 39 -23.31 -0.17 -28.71
CA ALA A 39 -23.13 0.68 -29.87
C ALA A 39 -22.67 -0.17 -31.09
N ALA A 40 -23.21 0.05 -32.24
CA ALA A 40 -22.86 -0.68 -33.45
C ALA A 40 -21.75 0.01 -34.26
N ASP A 41 -21.50 1.27 -34.00
CA ASP A 41 -20.47 2.07 -34.66
C ASP A 41 -19.91 3.18 -33.77
N GLY A 42 -18.86 3.86 -34.26
CA GLY A 42 -18.22 4.94 -33.52
C GLY A 42 -19.07 6.19 -33.32
N ALA A 43 -20.04 6.47 -34.22
CA ALA A 43 -20.92 7.62 -34.06
C ALA A 43 -21.92 7.43 -32.93
N GLU A 44 -22.51 6.22 -32.83
CA GLU A 44 -23.38 5.82 -31.72
C GLU A 44 -22.59 5.78 -30.37
N ALA A 45 -21.36 5.24 -30.40
CA ALA A 45 -20.47 5.21 -29.24
C ALA A 45 -20.16 6.62 -28.73
N ARG A 46 -19.81 7.59 -29.59
CA ARG A 46 -19.58 9.01 -29.19
C ARG A 46 -20.82 9.64 -28.56
N LYS A 47 -22.00 9.38 -29.17
CA LYS A 47 -23.27 9.88 -28.66
C LYS A 47 -23.58 9.37 -27.29
N LEU A 48 -23.46 8.07 -27.05
CA LEU A 48 -23.66 7.44 -25.75
C LEU A 48 -22.61 7.93 -24.74
N PHE A 49 -21.34 7.98 -25.10
CA PHE A 49 -20.24 8.42 -24.22
C PHE A 49 -20.36 9.89 -23.81
N THR A 50 -21.03 10.72 -24.63
CA THR A 50 -21.29 12.12 -24.29
C THR A 50 -22.53 12.24 -23.38
N ALA A 51 -23.52 11.36 -23.53
CA ALA A 51 -24.77 11.40 -22.77
C ALA A 51 -24.69 10.73 -21.39
N GLU A 52 -23.84 9.73 -21.25
CA GLU A 52 -23.74 8.93 -20.02
C GLU A 52 -22.28 8.77 -19.57
N ASP A 53 -22.10 8.54 -18.26
CA ASP A 53 -20.79 8.23 -17.68
C ASP A 53 -20.56 6.71 -17.69
N PHE A 54 -19.54 6.27 -18.41
CA PHE A 54 -19.13 4.87 -18.47
C PHE A 54 -17.88 4.62 -17.64
N ASN A 55 -17.84 3.45 -17.03
CA ASN A 55 -16.78 2.95 -16.17
C ASN A 55 -15.80 2.05 -16.95
N LEU A 56 -16.34 1.23 -17.85
CA LEU A 56 -15.59 0.32 -18.71
C LEU A 56 -16.08 0.47 -20.14
N VAL A 57 -15.14 0.47 -21.10
CA VAL A 57 -15.45 0.40 -22.53
C VAL A 57 -14.78 -0.83 -23.13
N LEU A 58 -15.59 -1.70 -23.74
CA LEU A 58 -15.11 -2.75 -24.64
C LEU A 58 -15.25 -2.25 -26.07
N MET A 59 -14.15 -2.15 -26.78
CA MET A 59 -14.09 -1.51 -28.10
C MET A 59 -13.56 -2.47 -29.14
N ASP A 60 -14.30 -2.69 -30.21
CA ASP A 60 -13.74 -3.36 -31.39
C ASP A 60 -12.67 -2.48 -32.05
N GLN A 61 -11.56 -3.08 -32.40
CA GLN A 61 -10.48 -2.39 -33.12
C GLN A 61 -10.93 -1.89 -34.50
N ARG A 62 -11.76 -2.65 -35.22
CA ARG A 62 -12.22 -2.34 -36.57
C ARG A 62 -13.71 -2.07 -36.58
N LEU A 63 -14.06 -0.82 -36.68
CA LEU A 63 -15.44 -0.38 -36.93
C LEU A 63 -15.61 0.08 -38.37
N PRO A 64 -16.83 0.04 -38.94
CA PRO A 64 -17.08 0.33 -40.36
C PRO A 64 -16.54 1.67 -40.84
N ALA A 65 -16.53 2.71 -40.01
CA ALA A 65 -16.11 4.06 -40.37
C ALA A 65 -15.04 4.65 -39.44
N ASP A 66 -14.62 3.92 -38.37
CA ASP A 66 -13.73 4.40 -37.32
C ASP A 66 -12.66 3.35 -36.95
N ASN A 67 -11.54 3.83 -36.42
CA ASN A 67 -10.55 2.99 -35.74
C ASN A 67 -10.82 3.01 -34.27
N GLY A 68 -11.07 1.83 -33.66
CA GLY A 68 -11.38 1.70 -32.24
C GLY A 68 -10.28 2.20 -31.31
N ILE A 69 -9.00 2.09 -31.71
CA ILE A 69 -7.87 2.61 -30.92
C ILE A 69 -7.92 4.14 -30.85
N GLU A 70 -8.18 4.80 -31.98
CA GLU A 70 -8.31 6.27 -32.02
C GLU A 70 -9.50 6.75 -31.20
N LEU A 71 -10.61 6.02 -31.29
CA LEU A 71 -11.81 6.31 -30.52
C LEU A 71 -11.56 6.14 -28.99
N LEU A 72 -10.84 5.13 -28.57
CA LEU A 72 -10.43 4.97 -27.18
C LEU A 72 -9.50 6.09 -26.72
N ARG A 73 -8.58 6.57 -27.57
CA ARG A 73 -7.75 7.74 -27.25
C ARG A 73 -8.60 8.99 -27.03
N GLU A 74 -9.61 9.22 -27.89
CA GLU A 74 -10.56 10.32 -27.75
C GLU A 74 -11.32 10.23 -26.41
N PHE A 75 -11.84 9.06 -26.08
CA PHE A 75 -12.60 8.86 -24.83
C PHE A 75 -11.73 9.04 -23.59
N ARG A 76 -10.50 8.54 -23.62
CA ARG A 76 -9.55 8.68 -22.49
C ARG A 76 -9.03 10.11 -22.34
N ALA A 77 -8.88 10.86 -23.43
CA ALA A 77 -8.53 12.28 -23.33
C ALA A 77 -9.60 13.07 -22.54
N ARG A 78 -10.88 12.69 -22.66
CA ARG A 78 -11.99 13.28 -21.89
C ARG A 78 -12.11 12.72 -20.47
N ARG A 79 -11.78 11.43 -20.29
CA ARG A 79 -11.87 10.70 -19.01
C ARG A 79 -10.59 9.87 -18.80
N PRO A 80 -9.56 10.45 -18.18
CA PRO A 80 -8.25 9.78 -18.03
C PRO A 80 -8.30 8.46 -17.24
N ARG A 81 -9.31 8.27 -16.38
CA ARG A 81 -9.50 7.06 -15.56
C ARG A 81 -10.37 5.99 -16.20
N LEU A 82 -10.81 6.20 -17.44
CA LEU A 82 -11.63 5.25 -18.15
C LEU A 82 -10.88 3.92 -18.31
N VAL A 83 -11.43 2.85 -17.75
CA VAL A 83 -10.93 1.50 -17.99
C VAL A 83 -11.43 1.05 -19.36
N SER A 84 -10.55 0.56 -20.22
CA SER A 84 -10.88 0.16 -21.58
C SER A 84 -10.22 -1.14 -21.97
N ILE A 85 -10.95 -1.97 -22.71
CA ILE A 85 -10.48 -3.25 -23.26
C ILE A 85 -10.67 -3.17 -24.78
N LEU A 86 -9.62 -3.51 -25.53
CA LEU A 86 -9.68 -3.59 -27.00
C LEU A 86 -10.02 -5.01 -27.43
N MET A 87 -10.96 -5.16 -28.35
CA MET A 87 -11.30 -6.44 -28.99
C MET A 87 -10.70 -6.47 -30.39
N THR A 88 -9.96 -7.53 -30.76
CA THR A 88 -9.19 -7.59 -32.00
C THR A 88 -9.20 -8.97 -32.62
N GLY A 89 -9.07 -9.05 -33.94
CA GLY A 89 -8.83 -10.30 -34.66
C GLY A 89 -7.36 -10.71 -34.66
N TYR A 90 -7.05 -11.96 -34.97
CA TYR A 90 -5.72 -12.55 -34.97
C TYR A 90 -4.65 -11.78 -35.80
N ALA A 91 -5.06 -11.03 -36.80
CA ALA A 91 -4.14 -10.31 -37.71
C ALA A 91 -3.55 -9.02 -37.09
N ASP A 92 -4.17 -8.50 -36.02
CA ASP A 92 -3.91 -7.14 -35.51
C ASP A 92 -3.26 -7.11 -34.13
N VAL A 93 -2.74 -8.24 -33.66
CA VAL A 93 -2.16 -8.38 -32.29
C VAL A 93 -1.03 -7.38 -32.01
N ARG A 94 -0.24 -7.00 -33.03
CA ARG A 94 0.85 -6.02 -32.84
C ARG A 94 0.32 -4.64 -32.50
N GLU A 95 -0.79 -4.23 -33.11
CA GLU A 95 -1.44 -2.94 -32.83
C GLU A 95 -2.15 -2.98 -31.47
N ALA A 96 -2.75 -4.12 -31.10
CA ALA A 96 -3.34 -4.32 -29.79
C ALA A 96 -2.30 -4.22 -28.66
N VAL A 97 -1.13 -4.83 -28.83
CA VAL A 97 -0.01 -4.70 -27.87
C VAL A 97 0.48 -3.25 -27.78
N ALA A 98 0.50 -2.50 -28.89
CA ALA A 98 0.83 -1.08 -28.88
C ALA A 98 -0.24 -0.26 -28.12
N ALA A 99 -1.53 -0.56 -28.29
CA ALA A 99 -2.64 0.10 -27.60
C ALA A 99 -2.57 -0.14 -26.07
N VAL A 100 -2.17 -1.34 -25.60
CA VAL A 100 -1.94 -1.60 -24.18
C VAL A 100 -0.80 -0.72 -23.65
N ARG A 101 0.28 -0.53 -24.41
CA ARG A 101 1.37 0.40 -24.06
C ARG A 101 0.91 1.87 -23.99
N GLU A 102 -0.16 2.22 -24.68
CA GLU A 102 -0.78 3.54 -24.62
C GLU A 102 -1.84 3.68 -23.53
N GLY A 103 -2.05 2.61 -22.73
CA GLY A 103 -2.87 2.64 -21.53
C GLY A 103 -4.27 2.04 -21.69
N VAL A 104 -4.55 1.26 -22.72
CA VAL A 104 -5.68 0.32 -22.73
C VAL A 104 -5.42 -0.74 -21.68
N PHE A 105 -6.42 -1.11 -20.86
CA PHE A 105 -6.25 -2.04 -19.75
C PHE A 105 -5.79 -3.42 -20.23
N ASP A 106 -6.45 -3.96 -21.27
CA ASP A 106 -6.10 -5.25 -21.87
C ASP A 106 -6.68 -5.35 -23.29
N TYR A 107 -6.37 -6.43 -23.98
CA TYR A 107 -7.01 -6.76 -25.27
C TYR A 107 -7.57 -8.18 -25.24
N LEU A 108 -8.61 -8.41 -26.05
CA LEU A 108 -9.28 -9.70 -26.21
C LEU A 108 -9.24 -10.12 -27.66
N ASN A 109 -8.79 -11.33 -27.92
CA ASN A 109 -8.75 -11.89 -29.28
C ASN A 109 -10.11 -12.47 -29.67
N LYS A 110 -10.58 -12.10 -30.89
CA LYS A 110 -11.74 -12.72 -31.53
C LYS A 110 -11.29 -13.86 -32.47
N PRO A 111 -12.01 -14.98 -32.55
CA PRO A 111 -13.21 -15.34 -31.78
C PRO A 111 -12.88 -15.64 -30.30
N PHE A 112 -13.83 -15.42 -29.40
CA PHE A 112 -13.67 -15.71 -27.98
C PHE A 112 -13.78 -17.23 -27.73
N GLU A 113 -12.65 -17.93 -27.78
CA GLU A 113 -12.59 -19.38 -27.63
C GLU A 113 -12.73 -19.81 -26.15
N ASP A 114 -12.24 -18.99 -25.22
CA ASP A 114 -12.26 -19.24 -23.78
C ASP A 114 -13.09 -18.17 -23.06
N LEU A 115 -14.31 -18.57 -22.68
CA LEU A 115 -15.21 -17.69 -21.94
C LEU A 115 -14.76 -17.46 -20.49
N GLU A 116 -14.02 -18.38 -19.88
CA GLU A 116 -13.52 -18.21 -18.52
C GLU A 116 -12.44 -17.12 -18.46
N THR A 117 -11.52 -17.13 -19.42
CA THR A 117 -10.52 -16.04 -19.59
C THR A 117 -11.18 -14.70 -19.87
N LEU A 118 -12.22 -14.68 -20.72
CA LEU A 118 -12.98 -13.48 -21.02
C LEU A 118 -13.65 -12.90 -19.77
N GLU A 119 -14.34 -13.72 -19.00
CA GLU A 119 -14.96 -13.32 -17.73
C GLU A 119 -13.92 -12.81 -16.71
N ALA A 120 -12.75 -13.47 -16.62
CA ALA A 120 -11.70 -13.09 -15.70
C ALA A 120 -11.11 -11.70 -16.03
N VAL A 121 -10.85 -11.40 -17.31
CA VAL A 121 -10.33 -10.10 -17.76
C VAL A 121 -11.34 -8.99 -17.50
N ILE A 122 -12.61 -9.21 -17.86
CA ILE A 122 -13.68 -8.24 -17.63
C ILE A 122 -13.92 -8.04 -16.14
N GLY A 123 -13.90 -9.11 -15.34
CA GLY A 123 -14.03 -9.04 -13.89
C GLY A 123 -12.97 -8.14 -13.26
N LYS A 124 -11.71 -8.29 -13.65
CA LYS A 124 -10.60 -7.46 -13.16
C LYS A 124 -10.71 -6.00 -13.61
N ALA A 125 -11.17 -5.75 -14.83
CA ALA A 125 -11.41 -4.40 -15.30
C ALA A 125 -12.51 -3.70 -14.47
N LEU A 126 -13.58 -4.42 -14.12
CA LEU A 126 -14.65 -3.92 -13.26
C LEU A 126 -14.21 -3.71 -11.80
N GLU A 127 -13.29 -4.54 -11.30
CA GLU A 127 -12.69 -4.36 -9.96
C GLU A 127 -11.84 -3.10 -9.90
N LEU A 128 -11.04 -2.84 -10.93
CA LEU A 128 -10.24 -1.61 -11.03
C LEU A 128 -11.15 -0.36 -11.06
N ASP A 129 -12.22 -0.38 -11.85
CA ASP A 129 -13.20 0.71 -11.87
C ASP A 129 -13.86 0.94 -10.49
N ARG A 130 -14.23 -0.15 -9.80
CA ARG A 130 -14.76 -0.04 -8.42
C ARG A 130 -13.77 0.63 -7.49
N ALA A 131 -12.48 0.28 -7.60
CA ALA A 131 -11.43 0.90 -6.80
C ALA A 131 -11.33 2.41 -7.06
N TYR A 132 -11.40 2.86 -8.32
CA TYR A 132 -11.41 4.29 -8.65
C TYR A 132 -12.59 5.04 -8.02
N ARG A 133 -13.80 4.49 -8.14
CA ARG A 133 -15.01 5.12 -7.56
C ARG A 133 -14.97 5.21 -6.04
N GLU A 134 -14.47 4.17 -5.40
CA GLU A 134 -14.38 4.13 -3.95
C GLU A 134 -13.37 5.13 -3.39
N ILE A 135 -12.26 5.34 -4.09
CA ILE A 135 -11.31 6.40 -3.74
C ILE A 135 -12.01 7.78 -3.80
N ASP A 136 -12.81 8.02 -4.82
CA ASP A 136 -13.53 9.30 -4.96
C ASP A 136 -14.61 9.46 -3.88
N ASP A 137 -15.34 8.40 -3.55
CA ASP A 137 -16.33 8.38 -2.47
C ASP A 137 -15.68 8.60 -1.09
N LEU A 138 -14.54 7.95 -0.83
CA LEU A 138 -13.80 8.14 0.41
C LEU A 138 -13.27 9.58 0.53
N ARG A 139 -12.77 10.16 -0.55
CA ARG A 139 -12.33 11.57 -0.59
C ARG A 139 -13.49 12.53 -0.35
N ALA A 140 -14.64 12.27 -0.97
CA ALA A 140 -15.84 13.12 -0.80
C ALA A 140 -16.41 13.07 0.63
N ARG A 141 -16.35 11.90 1.29
CA ARG A 141 -16.87 11.73 2.67
C ARG A 141 -15.97 12.32 3.75
N LEU A 142 -14.67 12.45 3.51
CA LEU A 142 -13.69 12.80 4.54
C LEU A 142 -13.49 14.31 4.71
N GLY A 143 -13.94 15.15 3.78
CA GLY A 143 -13.74 16.60 3.84
C GLY A 143 -12.26 17.01 3.88
N ASP A 144 -11.98 18.29 3.63
CA ASP A 144 -10.63 18.84 3.76
C ASP A 144 -10.13 18.74 5.21
N GLY A 145 -9.15 17.83 5.48
CA GLY A 145 -8.44 17.77 6.76
C GLY A 145 -8.58 16.47 7.57
N THR A 146 -9.50 15.56 7.25
CA THR A 146 -9.58 14.26 7.93
C THR A 146 -8.68 13.23 7.22
N PRO A 147 -7.80 12.48 7.94
CA PRO A 147 -6.96 11.47 7.31
C PRO A 147 -7.79 10.39 6.62
N ALA A 148 -7.57 10.18 5.33
CA ALA A 148 -8.24 9.14 4.59
C ALA A 148 -7.65 7.77 4.94
N VAL A 149 -8.39 6.94 5.67
CA VAL A 149 -8.08 5.52 5.83
C VAL A 149 -8.68 4.78 4.65
N ILE A 150 -7.82 4.24 3.80
CA ILE A 150 -8.20 3.51 2.59
C ILE A 150 -8.21 2.02 2.90
N GLY A 151 -9.36 1.36 2.70
CA GLY A 151 -9.56 -0.07 2.89
C GLY A 151 -11.02 -0.40 3.10
N ARG A 152 -11.44 -1.53 2.52
CA ARG A 152 -12.81 -2.07 2.57
C ARG A 152 -12.85 -3.55 2.91
N SER A 153 -11.69 -4.16 3.10
CA SER A 153 -11.66 -5.56 3.49
C SER A 153 -12.46 -5.75 4.79
N PRO A 154 -13.11 -6.91 4.99
CA PRO A 154 -13.88 -7.18 6.21
C PRO A 154 -13.06 -6.95 7.48
N ALA A 155 -11.76 -7.25 7.44
CA ALA A 155 -10.84 -7.00 8.54
C ALA A 155 -10.68 -5.50 8.84
N MET A 156 -10.60 -4.65 7.80
CA MET A 156 -10.54 -3.19 7.95
C MET A 156 -11.86 -2.61 8.43
N GLU A 157 -13.00 -3.08 7.92
CA GLU A 157 -14.32 -2.62 8.38
C GLU A 157 -14.55 -2.96 9.85
N GLN A 158 -14.18 -4.16 10.29
CA GLN A 158 -14.25 -4.56 11.70
C GLN A 158 -13.37 -3.67 12.57
N MET A 159 -12.12 -3.43 12.19
CA MET A 159 -11.19 -2.55 12.89
C MET A 159 -11.72 -1.10 12.94
N LEU A 160 -12.21 -0.55 11.83
CA LEU A 160 -12.80 0.80 11.79
C LEU A 160 -14.06 0.91 12.63
N GLY A 161 -14.87 -0.17 12.71
CA GLY A 161 -16.00 -0.26 13.63
C GLY A 161 -15.58 -0.11 15.10
N GLN A 162 -14.51 -0.79 15.51
CA GLN A 162 -13.91 -0.64 16.85
C GLN A 162 -13.38 0.79 17.07
N VAL A 163 -12.66 1.34 16.10
CA VAL A 163 -12.15 2.72 16.15
C VAL A 163 -13.28 3.73 16.35
N ARG A 164 -14.41 3.60 15.65
CA ARG A 164 -15.58 4.48 15.81
C ARG A 164 -16.15 4.42 17.23
N GLN A 165 -16.26 3.22 17.79
CA GLN A 165 -16.78 3.03 19.15
C GLN A 165 -15.89 3.68 20.20
N VAL A 166 -14.55 3.52 20.08
CA VAL A 166 -13.62 4.06 21.07
C VAL A 166 -13.30 5.55 20.86
N ALA A 167 -13.44 6.08 19.66
CA ALA A 167 -13.11 7.49 19.36
C ALA A 167 -13.90 8.46 20.24
N GLY A 168 -15.18 8.19 20.49
CA GLY A 168 -16.04 9.02 21.34
C GLY A 168 -15.78 8.91 22.84
N LEU A 169 -14.95 7.96 23.29
CA LEU A 169 -14.66 7.72 24.70
C LEU A 169 -13.36 8.40 25.12
N ASP A 170 -13.30 8.90 26.34
CA ASP A 170 -12.06 9.45 26.91
C ASP A 170 -11.26 8.35 27.63
N THR A 171 -10.77 7.39 26.84
CA THR A 171 -10.01 6.23 27.32
C THR A 171 -8.73 6.05 26.54
N THR A 172 -7.74 5.38 27.15
CA THR A 172 -6.48 5.03 26.47
C THR A 172 -6.73 3.99 25.39
N VAL A 173 -6.12 4.17 24.23
CA VAL A 173 -6.18 3.24 23.11
C VAL A 173 -4.78 2.76 22.76
N LEU A 174 -4.63 1.44 22.65
CA LEU A 174 -3.40 0.80 22.20
C LEU A 174 -3.61 0.25 20.78
N LEU A 175 -2.86 0.78 19.82
CA LEU A 175 -2.85 0.32 18.42
C LEU A 175 -1.75 -0.73 18.26
N GLU A 176 -2.13 -1.96 17.95
CA GLU A 176 -1.20 -3.06 17.69
C GLU A 176 -1.19 -3.41 16.20
N GLY A 177 -0.02 -3.62 15.63
CA GLY A 177 0.11 -4.05 14.24
C GLY A 177 1.53 -3.93 13.72
N GLU A 178 1.82 -4.66 12.66
CA GLU A 178 3.13 -4.66 12.02
C GLU A 178 3.57 -3.26 11.58
N SER A 179 4.86 -3.09 11.35
CA SER A 179 5.39 -1.83 10.79
C SER A 179 4.76 -1.53 9.43
N GLY A 180 4.42 -0.27 9.18
CA GLY A 180 3.85 0.16 7.90
C GLY A 180 2.37 -0.16 7.68
N THR A 181 1.62 -0.61 8.70
CA THR A 181 0.17 -0.89 8.59
C THR A 181 -0.72 0.37 8.63
N GLY A 182 -0.15 1.54 8.98
CA GLY A 182 -0.87 2.82 9.06
C GLY A 182 -1.42 3.15 10.46
N LYS A 183 -0.73 2.74 11.53
CA LYS A 183 -1.11 3.05 12.93
C LYS A 183 -1.21 4.55 13.20
N ASP A 184 -0.32 5.35 12.63
CA ASP A 184 -0.32 6.81 12.70
C ASP A 184 -1.56 7.43 12.06
N VAL A 185 -1.99 6.91 10.90
CA VAL A 185 -3.22 7.36 10.21
C VAL A 185 -4.45 7.04 11.06
N VAL A 186 -4.50 5.84 11.67
CA VAL A 186 -5.60 5.44 12.57
C VAL A 186 -5.60 6.27 13.84
N ALA A 187 -4.44 6.62 14.41
CA ALA A 187 -4.36 7.52 15.57
C ALA A 187 -4.93 8.91 15.26
N LYS A 188 -4.59 9.48 14.09
CA LYS A 188 -5.15 10.74 13.59
C LYS A 188 -6.67 10.65 13.36
N LEU A 189 -7.15 9.50 12.88
CA LEU A 189 -8.57 9.26 12.71
C LEU A 189 -9.32 9.19 14.04
N ILE A 190 -8.75 8.53 15.06
CA ILE A 190 -9.29 8.52 16.43
C ILE A 190 -9.40 9.94 16.97
N HIS A 191 -8.38 10.77 16.78
CA HIS A 191 -8.41 12.17 17.17
C HIS A 191 -9.52 12.95 16.45
N ALA A 192 -9.61 12.84 15.12
CA ALA A 192 -10.60 13.54 14.31
C ALA A 192 -12.05 13.17 14.68
N TRP A 193 -12.29 11.92 15.10
CA TRP A 193 -13.62 11.47 15.55
C TRP A 193 -13.88 11.63 17.05
N SER A 194 -12.91 12.16 17.81
CA SER A 194 -13.01 12.33 19.24
C SER A 194 -13.68 13.66 19.62
N PRO A 195 -14.22 13.78 20.84
CA PRO A 195 -14.66 15.08 21.38
C PRO A 195 -13.54 16.12 21.46
N ARG A 196 -12.29 15.68 21.37
CA ARG A 196 -11.07 16.51 21.42
C ARG A 196 -10.55 16.87 20.02
N ALA A 197 -11.32 16.69 18.94
CA ALA A 197 -10.89 16.91 17.54
C ALA A 197 -10.38 18.35 17.26
N ALA A 198 -10.96 19.35 17.94
CA ALA A 198 -10.53 20.76 17.82
C ALA A 198 -9.39 21.14 18.79
N LYS A 199 -8.87 20.17 19.55
CA LYS A 199 -7.82 20.36 20.55
C LYS A 199 -6.46 19.90 20.00
N PRO A 200 -5.33 20.20 20.68
CA PRO A 200 -4.03 19.77 20.21
C PRO A 200 -3.91 18.24 20.04
N PHE A 201 -3.28 17.84 18.93
CA PHE A 201 -2.81 16.47 18.71
C PHE A 201 -1.29 16.49 18.67
N MET A 202 -0.68 15.90 19.70
CA MET A 202 0.78 15.81 19.80
C MET A 202 1.22 14.40 19.43
N GLU A 203 2.18 14.28 18.54
CA GLU A 203 2.68 13.01 18.01
C GLU A 203 4.18 12.89 18.29
N VAL A 204 4.61 11.73 18.81
CA VAL A 204 6.01 11.43 19.04
C VAL A 204 6.29 9.95 18.75
N ASN A 205 7.38 9.68 18.05
CA ASN A 205 7.91 8.32 17.90
C ASN A 205 9.00 8.07 18.95
N CYS A 206 8.76 7.08 19.83
CA CYS A 206 9.64 6.77 20.97
C CYS A 206 10.94 6.09 20.54
N GLY A 207 10.99 5.43 19.39
CA GLY A 207 12.17 4.75 18.86
C GLY A 207 13.06 5.63 17.99
N ALA A 208 12.55 6.78 17.51
CA ALA A 208 13.27 7.63 16.56
C ALA A 208 14.32 8.56 17.20
N LEU A 209 14.28 8.75 18.52
CA LEU A 209 15.09 9.75 19.22
C LEU A 209 15.92 9.11 20.33
N PRO A 210 17.16 9.61 20.60
CA PRO A 210 17.90 9.27 21.80
C PRO A 210 17.10 9.59 23.07
N GLU A 211 17.27 8.79 24.12
CA GLU A 211 16.50 8.89 25.37
C GLU A 211 16.47 10.31 25.96
N SER A 212 17.63 10.99 26.03
CA SER A 212 17.72 12.34 26.57
C SER A 212 16.94 13.38 25.78
N LEU A 213 16.89 13.22 24.43
CA LEU A 213 16.08 14.10 23.57
C LEU A 213 14.61 13.80 23.71
N LEU A 214 14.24 12.52 23.78
CA LEU A 214 12.85 12.09 24.00
C LEU A 214 12.34 12.59 25.37
N GLU A 215 13.15 12.48 26.43
CA GLU A 215 12.83 13.02 27.77
C GLU A 215 12.58 14.53 27.73
N SER A 216 13.49 15.28 27.10
CA SER A 216 13.35 16.74 26.97
C SER A 216 12.16 17.17 26.12
N LEU A 217 11.80 16.39 25.08
CA LEU A 217 10.65 16.65 24.22
C LEU A 217 9.32 16.38 24.97
N LEU A 218 9.24 15.27 25.73
CA LEU A 218 8.04 14.88 26.45
C LEU A 218 7.77 15.78 27.66
N PHE A 219 8.79 16.01 28.50
CA PHE A 219 8.65 16.74 29.76
C PHE A 219 8.89 18.25 29.62
N GLY A 220 9.66 18.69 28.60
CA GLY A 220 10.16 20.04 28.52
C GLY A 220 11.30 20.31 29.54
N TYR A 221 11.85 21.51 29.51
CA TYR A 221 12.96 21.88 30.37
C TYR A 221 12.92 23.38 30.76
N GLU A 222 13.47 23.70 31.90
CA GLU A 222 13.70 25.08 32.32
C GLU A 222 15.06 25.58 31.84
N LYS A 223 15.24 26.91 31.79
CA LYS A 223 16.52 27.52 31.44
C LYS A 223 17.62 27.03 32.37
N GLY A 224 18.73 26.53 31.80
CA GLY A 224 19.88 26.02 32.56
C GLY A 224 19.76 24.56 33.01
N ALA A 225 18.72 23.82 32.59
CA ALA A 225 18.52 22.42 33.00
C ALA A 225 19.64 21.48 32.48
N PHE A 226 20.27 21.83 31.35
CA PHE A 226 21.44 21.15 30.80
C PHE A 226 22.26 22.09 29.93
N THR A 227 23.46 21.68 29.52
CA THR A 227 24.33 22.45 28.62
C THR A 227 23.65 22.68 27.28
N GLY A 228 23.30 23.94 26.95
CA GLY A 228 22.53 24.31 25.75
C GLY A 228 21.09 24.75 26.01
N ALA A 229 20.55 24.58 27.22
CA ALA A 229 19.22 25.03 27.62
C ALA A 229 19.19 26.56 27.85
N SER A 230 19.33 27.34 26.80
CA SER A 230 19.37 28.83 26.90
C SER A 230 17.99 29.46 27.18
N VAL A 231 16.91 28.79 26.78
CA VAL A 231 15.51 29.21 26.95
C VAL A 231 14.71 28.03 27.50
N ALA A 232 13.71 28.29 28.36
CA ALA A 232 12.77 27.28 28.81
C ALA A 232 11.86 26.81 27.66
N SER A 233 11.55 25.51 27.61
CA SER A 233 10.65 24.93 26.62
C SER A 233 9.58 24.06 27.26
N ALA A 234 8.32 24.23 26.86
CA ALA A 234 7.22 23.37 27.29
C ALA A 234 7.31 22.01 26.58
N GLY A 235 7.10 20.93 27.37
CA GLY A 235 7.05 19.57 26.83
C GLY A 235 5.72 19.18 26.21
N TYR A 236 5.67 18.02 25.56
CA TYR A 236 4.48 17.53 24.89
C TYR A 236 3.36 17.16 25.88
N PHE A 237 3.67 16.69 27.09
CA PHE A 237 2.66 16.47 28.12
C PHE A 237 1.91 17.75 28.48
N GLU A 238 2.62 18.86 28.54
CA GLU A 238 2.03 20.18 28.82
C GLU A 238 1.28 20.71 27.57
N LYS A 239 1.85 20.56 26.37
CA LYS A 239 1.24 21.01 25.11
C LYS A 239 0.01 20.20 24.70
N ALA A 240 -0.06 18.92 25.07
CA ALA A 240 -1.20 18.04 24.79
C ALA A 240 -2.39 18.28 25.73
N ASN A 241 -2.26 19.19 26.72
CA ASN A 241 -3.29 19.43 27.73
C ASN A 241 -4.65 19.78 27.11
N GLY A 242 -5.70 19.06 27.49
CA GLY A 242 -7.04 19.12 26.89
C GLY A 242 -7.20 18.40 25.56
N GLY A 243 -6.11 17.89 24.97
CA GLY A 243 -6.07 17.24 23.65
C GLY A 243 -5.73 15.75 23.70
N ASN A 244 -5.07 15.27 22.64
CA ASN A 244 -4.62 13.87 22.53
C ASN A 244 -3.10 13.84 22.37
N LEU A 245 -2.48 12.85 23.01
CA LEU A 245 -1.06 12.51 22.86
C LEU A 245 -0.95 11.15 22.18
N PHE A 246 -0.25 11.08 21.06
CA PHE A 246 0.06 9.85 20.35
C PHE A 246 1.53 9.48 20.55
N LEU A 247 1.77 8.30 21.15
CA LEU A 247 3.08 7.71 21.35
C LEU A 247 3.25 6.51 20.42
N ASP A 248 4.01 6.69 19.35
CA ASP A 248 4.33 5.59 18.42
C ASP A 248 5.56 4.82 18.94
N GLU A 249 5.60 3.52 18.63
CA GLU A 249 6.65 2.59 19.05
C GLU A 249 6.91 2.62 20.58
N ILE A 250 5.83 2.60 21.38
CA ILE A 250 5.88 2.70 22.85
C ILE A 250 6.78 1.61 23.49
N ALA A 251 6.93 0.46 22.82
CA ALA A 251 7.79 -0.63 23.28
C ALA A 251 9.30 -0.27 23.31
N ASP A 252 9.71 0.76 22.56
CA ASP A 252 11.12 1.21 22.49
C ASP A 252 11.47 2.22 23.59
N MET A 253 10.50 2.59 24.42
CA MET A 253 10.72 3.52 25.54
C MET A 253 11.60 2.88 26.62
N SER A 254 12.60 3.60 27.12
CA SER A 254 13.48 3.12 28.19
C SER A 254 12.71 2.90 29.52
N PRO A 255 13.15 1.97 30.38
CA PRO A 255 12.50 1.72 31.67
C PRO A 255 12.33 2.96 32.57
N LYS A 256 13.25 3.93 32.46
CA LYS A 256 13.16 5.21 33.15
C LYS A 256 11.98 6.03 32.64
N LEU A 257 11.87 6.17 31.33
CA LEU A 257 10.78 6.93 30.71
C LEU A 257 9.43 6.25 30.89
N GLN A 258 9.38 4.91 30.90
CA GLN A 258 8.17 4.16 31.23
C GLN A 258 7.67 4.49 32.64
N SER A 259 8.58 4.57 33.64
CA SER A 259 8.24 4.94 35.02
C SER A 259 7.72 6.38 35.11
N ASN A 260 8.37 7.29 34.38
CA ASN A 260 7.97 8.70 34.35
C ASN A 260 6.60 8.90 33.65
N LEU A 261 6.35 8.19 32.54
CA LEU A 261 5.06 8.20 31.85
C LEU A 261 3.94 7.68 32.77
N LEU A 262 4.17 6.56 33.46
CA LEU A 262 3.20 5.99 34.40
C LEU A 262 2.77 7.02 35.44
N ARG A 263 3.75 7.74 36.04
CA ARG A 263 3.48 8.79 37.02
C ARG A 263 2.62 9.91 36.42
N VAL A 264 2.92 10.38 35.21
CA VAL A 264 2.10 11.41 34.52
C VAL A 264 0.66 10.92 34.32
N LEU A 265 0.48 9.65 33.92
CA LEU A 265 -0.85 9.06 33.71
C LEU A 265 -1.65 8.84 35.01
N GLN A 266 -0.98 8.72 36.15
CA GLN A 266 -1.62 8.57 37.44
C GLN A 266 -1.98 9.92 38.07
N ASP A 267 -1.03 10.87 38.06
CA ASP A 267 -1.14 12.14 38.76
C ASP A 267 -1.80 13.24 37.89
N HIS A 268 -1.92 13.03 36.59
CA HIS A 268 -2.31 14.05 35.60
C HIS A 268 -1.46 15.33 35.69
N GLN A 269 -0.21 15.18 36.06
CA GLN A 269 0.76 16.26 36.23
C GLN A 269 2.13 15.84 35.70
N CYS A 270 2.85 16.78 35.15
CA CYS A 270 4.25 16.60 34.72
C CYS A 270 5.13 17.72 35.32
N MET A 271 6.42 17.48 35.39
CA MET A 271 7.41 18.49 35.79
C MET A 271 8.45 18.63 34.71
N ARG A 272 8.85 19.86 34.36
CA ARG A 272 9.94 20.11 33.44
C ARG A 272 11.26 19.67 34.02
N ILE A 273 12.20 19.26 33.16
CA ILE A 273 13.57 18.97 33.59
C ILE A 273 14.19 20.23 34.20
N GLY A 274 14.73 20.08 35.42
CA GLY A 274 15.28 21.21 36.19
C GLY A 274 14.25 22.02 36.97
N SER A 275 12.97 21.57 37.06
CA SER A 275 11.91 22.18 37.84
C SER A 275 11.28 21.22 38.82
N THR A 276 10.81 21.77 39.96
CA THR A 276 9.99 21.05 40.95
C THR A 276 8.53 21.47 40.91
N GLN A 277 8.17 22.38 40.03
CA GLN A 277 6.79 22.87 39.89
C GLN A 277 5.94 21.91 39.05
N PRO A 278 4.84 21.35 39.59
CA PRO A 278 3.93 20.51 38.81
C PRO A 278 3.12 21.36 37.84
N ARG A 279 2.87 20.80 36.65
CA ARG A 279 2.06 21.38 35.58
C ARG A 279 0.99 20.39 35.17
N GLN A 280 -0.18 20.89 34.84
CA GLN A 280 -1.29 20.05 34.36
C GLN A 280 -0.94 19.34 33.07
N ALA A 281 -1.31 18.07 32.99
CA ALA A 281 -1.07 17.15 31.88
C ALA A 281 -2.31 16.26 31.65
N ASP A 282 -3.49 16.91 31.49
CA ASP A 282 -4.74 16.22 31.15
C ASP A 282 -4.82 15.99 29.64
N PHE A 283 -4.47 14.83 29.19
CA PHE A 283 -4.57 14.42 27.79
C PHE A 283 -5.11 13.00 27.68
N ARG A 284 -5.78 12.73 26.56
CA ARG A 284 -6.10 11.36 26.17
C ARG A 284 -4.90 10.72 25.50
N LEU A 285 -4.49 9.53 25.97
CA LEU A 285 -3.35 8.81 25.42
C LEU A 285 -3.78 7.83 24.33
N ILE A 286 -3.07 7.86 23.22
CA ILE A 286 -3.12 6.86 22.14
C ILE A 286 -1.69 6.32 22.00
N CYS A 287 -1.51 5.00 22.13
CA CYS A 287 -0.21 4.35 21.95
C CYS A 287 -0.22 3.46 20.71
N ALA A 288 0.93 3.30 20.07
CA ALA A 288 1.12 2.31 19.01
C ALA A 288 2.36 1.46 19.24
N THR A 289 2.31 0.22 18.78
CA THR A 289 3.43 -0.72 18.84
C THR A 289 3.38 -1.74 17.72
N ASN A 290 4.53 -2.17 17.26
CA ASN A 290 4.70 -3.29 16.32
C ASN A 290 5.11 -4.59 17.05
N ARG A 291 5.33 -4.55 18.38
CA ARG A 291 5.71 -5.69 19.22
C ARG A 291 4.56 -6.12 20.10
N ALA A 292 4.51 -7.40 20.43
CA ALA A 292 3.59 -7.94 21.43
C ALA A 292 4.02 -7.50 22.83
N LEU A 293 3.41 -6.44 23.40
CA LEU A 293 3.80 -5.87 24.70
C LEU A 293 3.78 -6.90 25.83
N ALA A 294 2.85 -7.87 25.81
CA ALA A 294 2.84 -8.95 26.79
C ALA A 294 4.13 -9.80 26.76
N GLY A 295 4.76 -9.95 25.61
CA GLY A 295 6.06 -10.59 25.44
C GLY A 295 7.19 -9.73 26.03
N GLU A 296 7.16 -8.41 25.80
CA GLU A 296 8.12 -7.46 26.32
C GLU A 296 8.06 -7.37 27.86
N VAL A 297 6.86 -7.47 28.44
CA VAL A 297 6.67 -7.56 29.91
C VAL A 297 7.32 -8.82 30.46
N LYS A 298 7.04 -10.00 29.86
CA LYS A 298 7.67 -11.27 30.33
C LYS A 298 9.20 -11.25 30.18
N ALA A 299 9.72 -10.54 29.19
CA ALA A 299 11.17 -10.38 28.99
C ALA A 299 11.80 -9.29 29.90
N GLY A 300 11.02 -8.59 30.70
CA GLY A 300 11.49 -7.53 31.61
C GLY A 300 11.88 -6.22 30.92
N ARG A 301 11.57 -6.07 29.62
CA ARG A 301 11.86 -4.84 28.83
C ARG A 301 10.74 -3.81 28.93
N PHE A 302 9.53 -4.22 29.28
CA PHE A 302 8.40 -3.33 29.50
C PHE A 302 7.80 -3.54 30.87
N ARG A 303 7.45 -2.47 31.59
CA ARG A 303 6.89 -2.54 32.94
C ARG A 303 5.46 -3.04 32.89
N GLU A 304 5.15 -3.97 33.81
CA GLU A 304 3.83 -4.58 33.92
C GLU A 304 2.76 -3.57 34.37
N ASP A 305 3.10 -2.66 35.28
CA ASP A 305 2.18 -1.63 35.78
C ASP A 305 1.77 -0.63 34.66
N LEU A 306 2.73 -0.22 33.82
CA LEU A 306 2.44 0.62 32.69
C LEU A 306 1.62 -0.13 31.62
N PHE A 307 1.93 -1.40 31.35
CA PHE A 307 1.17 -2.24 30.42
C PHE A 307 -0.32 -2.27 30.78
N TYR A 308 -0.67 -2.56 32.03
CA TYR A 308 -2.09 -2.56 32.44
C TYR A 308 -2.74 -1.17 32.38
N ARG A 309 -1.98 -0.10 32.53
CA ARG A 309 -2.50 1.27 32.44
C ARG A 309 -2.79 1.70 31.02
N ILE A 310 -2.01 1.24 30.02
CA ILE A 310 -2.17 1.62 28.61
C ILE A 310 -3.01 0.61 27.81
N ASN A 311 -3.06 -0.64 28.22
CA ASN A 311 -3.84 -1.70 27.55
C ASN A 311 -5.29 -1.74 28.03
N VAL A 312 -6.01 -0.61 27.91
CA VAL A 312 -7.44 -0.51 28.26
C VAL A 312 -8.31 -0.96 27.10
N VAL A 313 -8.05 -0.41 25.91
CA VAL A 313 -8.69 -0.83 24.66
C VAL A 313 -7.61 -1.08 23.61
N ALA A 314 -7.40 -2.34 23.26
CA ALA A 314 -6.50 -2.73 22.19
C ALA A 314 -7.24 -2.80 20.85
N VAL A 315 -6.70 -2.13 19.83
CA VAL A 315 -7.19 -2.19 18.45
C VAL A 315 -6.07 -2.76 17.58
N ARG A 316 -6.32 -3.93 16.99
CA ARG A 316 -5.34 -4.58 16.11
C ARG A 316 -5.56 -4.17 14.66
N LEU A 317 -4.50 -3.63 14.05
CA LEU A 317 -4.48 -3.33 12.63
C LEU A 317 -4.06 -4.59 11.86
N PRO A 318 -4.88 -5.07 10.91
CA PRO A 318 -4.51 -6.23 10.12
C PRO A 318 -3.34 -5.89 9.20
N PRO A 319 -2.39 -6.82 8.97
CA PRO A 319 -1.34 -6.65 7.97
C PRO A 319 -1.94 -6.67 6.56
N LEU A 320 -1.24 -6.09 5.58
CA LEU A 320 -1.76 -5.88 4.22
C LEU A 320 -2.15 -7.21 3.53
N ARG A 321 -1.43 -8.29 3.78
CA ARG A 321 -1.75 -9.65 3.28
C ARG A 321 -3.09 -10.21 3.77
N GLU A 322 -3.64 -9.71 4.88
CA GLU A 322 -4.95 -10.08 5.42
C GLU A 322 -6.09 -9.15 4.94
N ARG A 323 -5.75 -8.14 4.11
CA ARG A 323 -6.68 -7.13 3.57
C ARG A 323 -7.00 -7.42 2.11
N ALA A 324 -7.74 -8.49 1.84
CA ALA A 324 -8.11 -8.87 0.47
C ALA A 324 -8.82 -7.71 -0.27
N GLY A 325 -8.33 -7.36 -1.45
CA GLY A 325 -8.84 -6.28 -2.29
C GLY A 325 -8.33 -4.87 -1.94
N ASP A 326 -7.74 -4.65 -0.75
CA ASP A 326 -7.23 -3.33 -0.38
C ASP A 326 -5.90 -2.99 -1.06
N VAL A 327 -5.14 -4.00 -1.49
CA VAL A 327 -3.84 -3.81 -2.17
C VAL A 327 -4.01 -2.96 -3.42
N ILE A 328 -4.98 -3.30 -4.27
CA ILE A 328 -5.22 -2.58 -5.53
C ILE A 328 -5.81 -1.19 -5.27
N LEU A 329 -6.69 -1.09 -4.29
CA LEU A 329 -7.26 0.19 -3.87
C LEU A 329 -6.17 1.17 -3.42
N LEU A 330 -5.25 0.71 -2.57
CA LEU A 330 -4.11 1.48 -2.10
C LEU A 330 -3.11 1.79 -3.22
N ALA A 331 -2.78 0.80 -4.08
CA ALA A 331 -1.88 1.00 -5.20
C ALA A 331 -2.41 2.06 -6.18
N THR A 332 -3.70 2.02 -6.47
CA THR A 332 -4.36 3.00 -7.33
C THR A 332 -4.33 4.41 -6.71
N HIS A 333 -4.63 4.51 -5.41
CA HIS A 333 -4.54 5.78 -4.68
C HIS A 333 -3.11 6.36 -4.72
N PHE A 334 -2.10 5.54 -4.46
CA PHE A 334 -0.70 5.99 -4.51
C PHE A 334 -0.28 6.37 -5.93
N LEU A 335 -0.72 5.63 -6.95
CA LEU A 335 -0.46 5.95 -8.34
C LEU A 335 -0.96 7.35 -8.71
N GLU A 336 -2.19 7.69 -8.31
CA GLU A 336 -2.75 9.01 -8.53
C GLU A 336 -2.01 10.11 -7.74
N HIS A 337 -1.72 9.82 -6.47
CA HIS A 337 -0.99 10.74 -5.62
C HIS A 337 0.38 11.09 -6.20
N PHE A 338 1.16 10.09 -6.63
CA PHE A 338 2.50 10.31 -7.19
C PHE A 338 2.47 10.87 -8.60
N ASN A 339 1.46 10.55 -9.41
CA ASN A 339 1.25 11.23 -10.70
C ASN A 339 1.04 12.73 -10.50
N ALA A 340 0.18 13.12 -9.56
CA ALA A 340 -0.04 14.52 -9.23
C ALA A 340 1.22 15.19 -8.67
N LYS A 341 1.94 14.51 -7.75
CA LYS A 341 3.16 15.01 -7.10
C LYS A 341 4.31 15.24 -8.09
N PHE A 342 4.48 14.34 -9.08
CA PHE A 342 5.58 14.39 -10.04
C PHE A 342 5.20 15.00 -11.40
N GLY A 343 3.93 15.41 -11.59
CA GLY A 343 3.44 15.95 -12.85
C GLY A 343 3.48 14.91 -13.99
N LYS A 344 3.26 13.63 -13.68
CA LYS A 344 3.28 12.51 -14.63
C LYS A 344 1.89 11.96 -14.91
N SER A 345 1.79 11.14 -15.97
CA SER A 345 0.56 10.44 -16.39
C SER A 345 0.84 8.96 -16.56
N CYS A 346 1.34 8.32 -15.49
CA CYS A 346 1.56 6.87 -15.45
C CYS A 346 0.27 6.13 -15.14
N GLY A 347 0.10 4.93 -15.69
CA GLY A 347 -1.06 4.05 -15.46
C GLY A 347 -2.04 4.00 -16.62
N PRO A 348 -3.03 3.09 -16.57
CA PRO A 348 -3.37 2.24 -15.42
C PRO A 348 -2.35 1.12 -15.13
N LEU A 349 -2.57 0.39 -14.02
CA LEU A 349 -1.87 -0.86 -13.74
C LEU A 349 -2.31 -1.92 -14.76
N THR A 350 -1.36 -2.64 -15.36
CA THR A 350 -1.72 -3.76 -16.26
C THR A 350 -2.32 -4.92 -15.45
N PRO A 351 -3.10 -5.83 -16.07
CA PRO A 351 -3.61 -7.02 -15.39
C PRO A 351 -2.50 -7.90 -14.78
N ALA A 352 -1.33 -7.96 -15.42
CA ALA A 352 -0.17 -8.66 -14.91
C ALA A 352 0.39 -7.98 -13.65
N ALA A 353 0.48 -6.65 -13.66
CA ALA A 353 0.88 -5.84 -12.49
C ALA A 353 -0.11 -6.02 -11.32
N VAL A 354 -1.41 -6.01 -11.58
CA VAL A 354 -2.46 -6.26 -10.58
C VAL A 354 -2.27 -7.62 -9.92
N ARG A 355 -2.13 -8.71 -10.71
CA ARG A 355 -1.89 -10.05 -10.16
C ARG A 355 -0.63 -10.13 -9.31
N MET A 356 0.45 -9.48 -9.75
CA MET A 356 1.72 -9.45 -9.01
C MET A 356 1.57 -8.75 -7.65
N LEU A 357 0.90 -7.59 -7.63
CA LEU A 357 0.65 -6.84 -6.39
C LEU A 357 -0.21 -7.63 -5.39
N GLU A 358 -1.25 -8.33 -5.87
CA GLU A 358 -2.12 -9.17 -5.04
C GLU A 358 -1.42 -10.41 -4.49
N ALA A 359 -0.51 -11.01 -5.27
CA ALA A 359 0.23 -12.21 -4.86
C ALA A 359 1.37 -11.91 -3.86
N ALA A 360 1.80 -10.67 -3.74
CA ALA A 360 2.92 -10.28 -2.90
C ALA A 360 2.56 -10.28 -1.39
N GLN A 361 3.51 -10.67 -0.54
CA GLN A 361 3.30 -10.80 0.92
C GLN A 361 3.35 -9.49 1.69
N TRP A 362 3.98 -8.46 1.16
CA TRP A 362 4.10 -7.12 1.72
C TRP A 362 4.58 -7.10 3.19
N PRO A 363 5.79 -7.59 3.50
CA PRO A 363 6.32 -7.57 4.87
C PRO A 363 6.41 -6.15 5.44
N GLY A 364 6.65 -5.13 4.62
CA GLY A 364 6.60 -3.71 4.98
C GLY A 364 5.22 -3.06 4.84
N ASN A 365 4.16 -3.88 4.60
CA ASN A 365 2.76 -3.47 4.53
C ASN A 365 2.50 -2.30 3.58
N VAL A 366 1.68 -1.33 3.97
CA VAL A 366 1.28 -0.17 3.17
C VAL A 366 2.48 0.72 2.83
N ARG A 367 3.47 0.82 3.72
CA ARG A 367 4.69 1.61 3.46
C ARG A 367 5.52 1.03 2.32
N GLU A 368 5.66 -0.30 2.27
CA GLU A 368 6.35 -0.98 1.18
C GLU A 368 5.60 -0.83 -0.14
N LEU A 369 4.29 -1.03 -0.14
CA LEU A 369 3.45 -0.80 -1.32
C LEU A 369 3.56 0.64 -1.82
N GLN A 370 3.51 1.62 -0.92
CA GLN A 370 3.68 3.04 -1.26
C GLN A 370 5.02 3.30 -1.95
N HIS A 371 6.13 2.81 -1.38
CA HIS A 371 7.46 2.97 -1.99
C HIS A 371 7.58 2.25 -3.33
N CYS A 372 6.97 1.06 -3.47
CA CYS A 372 6.93 0.32 -4.74
C CYS A 372 6.26 1.15 -5.84
N ILE A 373 5.10 1.73 -5.57
CA ILE A 373 4.37 2.57 -6.53
C ILE A 373 5.09 3.91 -6.76
N GLU A 374 5.63 4.56 -5.71
CA GLU A 374 6.41 5.80 -5.84
C GLU A 374 7.59 5.60 -6.79
N ARG A 375 8.36 4.53 -6.60
CA ARG A 375 9.51 4.18 -7.46
C ARG A 375 9.06 3.91 -8.90
N ALA A 376 7.97 3.14 -9.07
CA ALA A 376 7.43 2.85 -10.39
C ALA A 376 7.08 4.14 -11.14
N VAL A 377 6.34 5.06 -10.50
CA VAL A 377 5.98 6.36 -11.12
C VAL A 377 7.20 7.23 -11.34
N ALA A 378 8.14 7.30 -10.38
CA ALA A 378 9.34 8.14 -10.49
C ALA A 378 10.23 7.75 -11.68
N LEU A 379 10.40 6.44 -11.93
CA LEU A 379 11.29 5.93 -12.98
C LEU A 379 10.60 5.75 -14.33
N HIS A 380 9.27 5.59 -14.36
CA HIS A 380 8.53 5.40 -15.62
C HIS A 380 8.34 6.72 -16.36
N PRO A 381 8.59 6.78 -17.68
CA PRO A 381 8.42 7.99 -18.47
C PRO A 381 6.95 8.39 -18.69
N GLY A 382 6.01 7.46 -18.54
CA GLY A 382 4.56 7.63 -18.74
C GLY A 382 3.92 6.40 -19.39
N GLY A 383 2.60 6.28 -19.30
CA GLY A 383 1.85 5.11 -19.81
C GLY A 383 1.60 4.04 -18.75
N PRO A 384 1.10 2.84 -19.12
CA PRO A 384 0.70 1.79 -18.18
C PRO A 384 1.85 1.28 -17.32
N ILE A 385 1.57 0.99 -16.06
CA ILE A 385 2.52 0.35 -15.14
C ILE A 385 2.39 -1.17 -15.28
N ASP A 386 3.47 -1.80 -15.71
CA ASP A 386 3.58 -3.26 -15.86
C ASP A 386 4.49 -3.86 -14.78
N THR A 387 4.55 -5.19 -14.71
CA THR A 387 5.34 -5.96 -13.75
C THR A 387 6.80 -5.55 -13.69
N MET A 388 7.41 -5.23 -14.84
CA MET A 388 8.81 -4.77 -14.92
C MET A 388 9.08 -3.46 -14.20
N HIS A 389 8.04 -2.64 -13.94
CA HIS A 389 8.14 -1.37 -13.23
C HIS A 389 7.96 -1.53 -11.72
N LEU A 390 7.44 -2.70 -11.29
CA LEU A 390 7.13 -3.02 -9.90
C LEU A 390 8.21 -3.97 -9.34
N CYS A 391 8.66 -3.69 -8.14
CA CYS A 391 9.62 -4.56 -7.42
C CYS A 391 9.11 -4.76 -5.99
N PRO A 392 8.10 -5.64 -5.77
CA PRO A 392 7.71 -6.02 -4.42
C PRO A 392 8.88 -6.73 -3.73
N GLY A 393 9.28 -6.27 -2.56
CA GLY A 393 10.37 -6.87 -1.79
C GLY A 393 11.78 -6.28 -2.00
N ASP A 394 11.98 -5.41 -3.00
CA ASP A 394 13.27 -4.74 -3.25
C ASP A 394 13.49 -3.44 -2.45
N VAL A 395 12.64 -3.13 -1.50
CA VAL A 395 12.88 -2.02 -0.59
C VAL A 395 13.94 -2.47 0.42
N PRO A 396 15.16 -1.89 0.41
CA PRO A 396 16.12 -2.20 1.46
C PRO A 396 15.45 -1.93 2.80
N PRO A 397 15.61 -2.78 3.82
CA PRO A 397 15.08 -2.54 5.15
C PRO A 397 15.52 -1.14 5.58
N ALA A 398 14.57 -0.31 6.04
CA ALA A 398 14.88 1.00 6.57
C ALA A 398 16.01 0.84 7.60
N VAL A 399 17.05 1.67 7.48
CA VAL A 399 18.19 1.67 8.40
C VAL A 399 17.62 1.88 9.80
N GLY A 400 17.43 0.78 10.55
CA GLY A 400 16.82 0.77 11.88
C GLY A 400 16.06 -0.51 12.26
N ALA A 401 15.71 -1.39 11.30
CA ALA A 401 14.96 -2.62 11.57
C ALA A 401 15.78 -3.89 11.26
N ALA A 402 17.06 -3.90 11.58
CA ALA A 402 17.90 -5.09 11.46
C ALA A 402 18.19 -5.67 12.82
N GLN A 403 17.20 -6.37 13.42
CA GLN A 403 17.45 -7.44 14.36
C GLN A 403 16.37 -8.50 14.21
N SER A 404 16.52 -9.32 13.17
CA SER A 404 15.93 -10.64 13.12
C SER A 404 17.09 -11.60 12.89
N GLU A 405 17.45 -12.27 13.94
CA GLU A 405 18.19 -13.52 14.07
C GLU A 405 18.71 -14.13 12.74
N THR A 406 19.89 -13.70 12.33
CA THR A 406 20.87 -14.60 11.75
C THR A 406 22.11 -14.46 12.63
N THR A 407 22.27 -15.45 13.50
CA THR A 407 23.54 -15.77 14.19
C THR A 407 24.56 -16.13 13.11
N SER A 408 25.20 -15.12 12.53
CA SER A 408 26.57 -15.23 11.99
C SER A 408 27.03 -13.79 11.73
N GLY A 409 28.14 -13.40 12.32
CA GLY A 409 28.87 -12.17 12.01
C GLY A 409 29.16 -12.10 10.52
N PRO A 410 29.76 -10.98 10.00
CA PRO A 410 30.04 -10.85 8.60
C PRO A 410 30.78 -12.08 8.13
N ALA A 411 30.13 -12.86 7.20
CA ALA A 411 30.73 -14.07 6.65
C ALA A 411 32.10 -13.71 6.12
N ALA A 412 33.08 -14.55 6.41
CA ALA A 412 34.43 -14.34 5.88
C ALA A 412 34.33 -14.19 4.36
N TYR A 413 35.10 -13.30 3.75
CA TYR A 413 35.06 -13.00 2.31
C TYR A 413 34.97 -14.25 1.44
N GLU A 414 35.70 -15.32 1.81
CA GLU A 414 35.69 -16.61 1.10
C GLU A 414 34.35 -17.34 1.19
N GLU A 415 33.60 -17.22 2.31
CA GLU A 415 32.27 -17.83 2.46
C GLU A 415 31.21 -17.07 1.66
N ALA A 416 31.21 -15.74 1.70
CA ALA A 416 30.33 -14.91 0.91
C ALA A 416 30.55 -15.10 -0.59
N ARG A 417 31.83 -15.22 -1.01
CA ARG A 417 32.21 -15.52 -2.39
C ARG A 417 31.76 -16.91 -2.80
N ALA A 418 31.89 -17.91 -1.93
CA ALA A 418 31.46 -19.29 -2.18
C ALA A 418 29.95 -19.40 -2.43
N LEU A 419 29.14 -18.70 -1.64
CA LEU A 419 27.69 -18.63 -1.81
C LEU A 419 27.33 -17.97 -3.15
N PHE A 420 27.88 -16.80 -3.43
CA PHE A 420 27.65 -16.09 -4.69
C PHE A 420 28.04 -16.93 -5.94
N GLU A 421 29.24 -17.54 -5.94
CA GLU A 421 29.70 -18.36 -7.07
C GLU A 421 28.81 -19.60 -7.26
N ARG A 422 28.34 -20.23 -6.18
CA ARG A 422 27.44 -21.41 -6.25
C ARG A 422 26.08 -21.04 -6.83
N ASP A 423 25.48 -19.94 -6.35
CA ASP A 423 24.16 -19.49 -6.81
C ASP A 423 24.21 -19.01 -8.26
N TYR A 424 25.26 -18.29 -8.64
CA TYR A 424 25.49 -17.87 -10.01
C TYR A 424 25.64 -19.06 -10.97
N LEU A 425 26.45 -20.10 -10.60
CA LEU A 425 26.65 -21.29 -11.41
C LEU A 425 25.35 -22.08 -11.57
N LYS A 426 24.54 -22.22 -10.54
CA LYS A 426 23.19 -22.85 -10.63
C LYS A 426 22.30 -22.10 -11.59
N CYS A 427 22.13 -20.78 -11.38
CA CYS A 427 21.28 -19.95 -12.21
C CYS A 427 21.64 -20.01 -13.70
N ILE A 428 22.94 -20.02 -14.04
CA ILE A 428 23.38 -20.05 -15.44
C ILE A 428 23.23 -21.44 -16.08
N LEU A 429 23.36 -22.50 -15.27
CA LEU A 429 23.11 -23.88 -15.73
C LEU A 429 21.61 -24.11 -15.95
N ASP A 430 20.76 -23.61 -15.08
CA ASP A 430 19.30 -23.69 -15.23
C ASP A 430 18.85 -22.92 -16.49
N ALA A 431 19.39 -21.70 -16.72
CA ALA A 431 19.14 -20.92 -17.91
C ALA A 431 19.62 -21.58 -19.21
N ALA A 432 20.67 -22.42 -19.12
CA ALA A 432 21.24 -23.21 -20.22
C ALA A 432 20.63 -24.61 -20.37
N GLY A 433 19.58 -24.96 -19.61
CA GLY A 433 18.95 -26.27 -19.61
C GLY A 433 19.93 -27.43 -19.27
N GLY A 434 20.91 -27.18 -18.38
CA GLY A 434 21.95 -28.14 -18.00
C GLY A 434 23.13 -28.24 -18.98
N ASN A 435 23.11 -27.55 -20.12
CA ASN A 435 24.16 -27.61 -21.14
C ASN A 435 25.36 -26.70 -20.80
N VAL A 436 26.46 -27.30 -20.37
CA VAL A 436 27.66 -26.55 -19.93
C VAL A 436 28.29 -25.71 -21.05
N SER A 437 28.18 -26.11 -22.31
CA SER A 437 28.70 -25.34 -23.44
C SER A 437 27.90 -24.07 -23.67
N GLU A 438 26.58 -24.16 -23.53
CA GLU A 438 25.67 -22.99 -23.60
C GLU A 438 25.80 -22.10 -22.37
N ALA A 439 25.97 -22.69 -21.18
CA ALA A 439 26.26 -21.96 -19.96
C ALA A 439 27.58 -21.15 -20.07
N ALA A 440 28.60 -21.70 -20.68
CA ALA A 440 29.86 -21.03 -20.96
C ALA A 440 29.69 -19.85 -21.93
N ARG A 441 28.84 -19.99 -22.94
CA ARG A 441 28.49 -18.94 -23.90
C ARG A 441 27.72 -17.78 -23.22
N LEU A 442 26.73 -18.12 -22.40
CA LEU A 442 25.90 -17.15 -21.69
C LEU A 442 26.68 -16.39 -20.61
N SER A 443 27.59 -17.08 -19.89
CA SER A 443 28.38 -16.47 -18.81
C SER A 443 29.61 -15.69 -19.29
N GLY A 444 30.03 -15.86 -20.54
CA GLY A 444 31.31 -15.34 -21.02
C GLY A 444 32.56 -16.03 -20.37
N ILE A 445 32.35 -17.09 -19.58
CA ILE A 445 33.44 -17.83 -18.91
C ILE A 445 33.89 -18.99 -19.82
N PRO A 446 35.20 -19.12 -20.13
CA PRO A 446 35.68 -20.24 -20.91
C PRO A 446 35.24 -21.59 -20.31
N ARG A 447 34.77 -22.52 -21.17
CA ARG A 447 34.21 -23.82 -20.76
C ARG A 447 35.09 -24.58 -19.75
N GLN A 448 36.40 -24.57 -19.94
CA GLN A 448 37.34 -25.20 -19.01
C GLN A 448 37.31 -24.55 -17.62
N ASN A 449 37.26 -23.23 -17.57
CA ASN A 449 37.20 -22.49 -16.30
C ASN A 449 35.85 -22.67 -15.61
N LEU A 450 34.76 -22.82 -16.38
CA LEU A 450 33.43 -23.08 -15.83
C LEU A 450 33.40 -24.46 -15.15
N TYR A 451 33.97 -25.51 -15.79
CA TYR A 451 34.10 -26.84 -15.18
C TYR A 451 34.92 -26.83 -13.88
N VAL A 452 36.05 -26.10 -13.85
CA VAL A 452 36.87 -25.95 -12.64
C VAL A 452 36.09 -25.28 -11.51
N ARG A 453 35.32 -24.25 -11.81
CA ARG A 453 34.47 -23.55 -10.81
C ARG A 453 33.34 -24.46 -10.33
N MET A 454 32.64 -25.16 -11.24
CA MET A 454 31.58 -26.11 -10.88
C MET A 454 32.09 -27.21 -9.95
N LYS A 455 33.26 -27.76 -10.24
CA LYS A 455 33.91 -28.80 -9.38
C LYS A 455 34.33 -28.22 -8.03
N ARG A 456 34.88 -26.99 -8.02
CA ARG A 456 35.33 -26.32 -6.78
C ARG A 456 34.16 -26.05 -5.83
N TRP A 457 32.99 -25.69 -6.36
CA TRP A 457 31.83 -25.26 -5.57
C TRP A 457 30.73 -26.34 -5.47
N GLY A 458 31.01 -27.58 -5.92
CA GLY A 458 30.11 -28.71 -5.75
C GLY A 458 28.80 -28.62 -6.53
N VAL A 459 28.78 -27.91 -7.65
CA VAL A 459 27.64 -27.86 -8.57
C VAL A 459 27.85 -28.99 -9.60
N VAL A 460 27.16 -30.13 -9.40
CA VAL A 460 27.24 -31.29 -10.28
C VAL A 460 26.11 -31.22 -11.29
N THR A 461 26.43 -31.40 -12.59
CA THR A 461 25.43 -31.73 -13.61
C THR A 461 25.27 -33.23 -13.59
N ASP A 462 24.09 -33.75 -13.28
CA ASP A 462 23.70 -35.09 -13.61
C ASP A 462 23.74 -35.23 -15.13
N GLN A 463 24.65 -36.09 -15.64
CA GLN A 463 24.69 -36.51 -17.04
C GLN A 463 23.52 -37.42 -17.36
#